data_330143c60676dd60edc686b3991b7b67
#
_entry.id   330143c60676dd60edc686b3991b7b67
#
_cell.length_a   1.000
_cell.length_b   1.000
_cell.length_c   1.000
_cell.angle_alpha   90.00
_cell.angle_beta   90.00
_cell.angle_gamma   90.00
#
_symmetry.space_group_name_H-M   'P 1'
#
loop_
_entity.id
_entity.type
_entity.pdbx_description
1 polymer ?
#
loop_
_entity_poly.entity_id
_entity_poly.type
_entity_poly.pdbx_seq_one_letter_code
_entity_poly.pdbx_strand_id
1 'polypeptide(L)'
;MLHLLDKNIKSNFVDIGTGLKVHYLECNYTNKKDAPIALLLHGFPEISFSWRKILPLLSKKGFRVIAIDQRGYGKTIGGSKKYEDDIREYNLINLVSDLVSFLKEMNINNIDLLVGHDAGSIVAGAATLLRPDLFKSLVMMSAPFTGPLKPELNKNKIDIHNQLKELNPPRKHYQWYYSTKKANDDMHLSSKEKLAYFLRSYFHVKSADWEYNDPFELSSWTAKELEKLPEYYIMKQEDTTVSYTHLRAHETGRNGVCR
;
A
#
# COMPACT_ATOMS: atom_id res chain seq x y z
N MET A 1 5.05 17.99 -9.41
CA MET A 1 5.49 16.76 -8.71
C MET A 1 6.95 16.41 -9.04
N LEU A 2 7.37 16.46 -10.31
CA LEU A 2 8.78 16.13 -10.71
C LEU A 2 9.83 17.02 -10.04
N HIS A 3 9.52 18.28 -9.74
CA HIS A 3 10.41 19.21 -9.03
C HIS A 3 10.70 18.82 -7.55
N LEU A 4 9.95 17.87 -7.00
CA LEU A 4 10.15 17.33 -5.65
C LEU A 4 11.01 16.05 -5.63
N LEU A 5 11.38 15.54 -6.81
CA LEU A 5 12.28 14.40 -6.95
C LEU A 5 13.75 14.85 -6.96
N ASP A 6 14.62 14.01 -6.40
CA ASP A 6 16.06 14.15 -6.64
C ASP A 6 16.34 14.12 -8.14
N LYS A 7 17.27 14.95 -8.60
CA LYS A 7 17.61 15.10 -10.03
C LYS A 7 18.05 13.80 -10.72
N ASN A 8 18.47 12.81 -9.94
CA ASN A 8 18.88 11.50 -10.44
C ASN A 8 17.76 10.47 -10.47
N ILE A 9 16.55 10.83 -10.02
CA ILE A 9 15.38 9.99 -10.14
C ILE A 9 14.72 10.24 -11.51
N LYS A 10 14.65 9.17 -12.30
CA LYS A 10 13.96 9.16 -13.60
C LYS A 10 12.56 8.59 -13.44
N SER A 11 11.59 9.16 -14.16
CA SER A 11 10.19 8.71 -14.21
C SER A 11 9.93 8.14 -15.58
N ASN A 12 9.62 6.86 -15.66
CA ASN A 12 9.55 6.09 -16.90
C ASN A 12 8.28 5.23 -16.95
N PHE A 13 8.01 4.67 -18.12
CA PHE A 13 6.96 3.70 -18.35
C PHE A 13 7.51 2.49 -19.11
N VAL A 14 6.95 1.32 -18.85
CA VAL A 14 7.17 0.10 -19.62
C VAL A 14 5.84 -0.61 -19.87
N ASP A 15 5.62 -1.05 -21.10
CA ASP A 15 4.49 -1.94 -21.45
C ASP A 15 4.90 -3.36 -21.08
N ILE A 16 4.10 -4.01 -20.25
CA ILE A 16 4.44 -5.35 -19.75
C ILE A 16 3.67 -6.47 -20.48
N GLY A 17 2.99 -6.15 -21.60
CA GLY A 17 2.29 -7.13 -22.44
C GLY A 17 1.02 -7.73 -21.83
N THR A 18 0.62 -7.34 -20.61
CA THR A 18 -0.58 -7.83 -19.92
C THR A 18 -1.75 -6.83 -19.99
N GLY A 19 -1.69 -5.86 -20.91
CA GLY A 19 -2.61 -4.74 -20.99
C GLY A 19 -2.27 -3.60 -20.02
N LEU A 20 -1.15 -3.70 -19.32
CA LEU A 20 -0.65 -2.66 -18.42
C LEU A 20 0.57 -1.95 -19.00
N LYS A 21 0.55 -0.62 -18.91
CA LYS A 21 1.73 0.23 -19.08
C LYS A 21 2.14 0.73 -17.69
N VAL A 22 3.13 0.06 -17.11
CA VAL A 22 3.57 0.30 -15.73
C VAL A 22 4.45 1.54 -15.67
N HIS A 23 4.08 2.46 -14.79
CA HIS A 23 4.92 3.59 -14.42
C HIS A 23 5.88 3.20 -13.29
N TYR A 24 7.12 3.68 -13.38
CA TYR A 24 8.11 3.49 -12.34
C TYR A 24 9.05 4.68 -12.19
N LEU A 25 9.58 4.82 -10.98
CA LEU A 25 10.69 5.69 -10.65
C LEU A 25 11.96 4.86 -10.56
N GLU A 26 13.04 5.37 -11.10
CA GLU A 26 14.35 4.71 -11.08
C GLU A 26 15.45 5.67 -10.64
N CYS A 27 16.34 5.19 -9.77
CA CYS A 27 17.55 5.89 -9.37
C CYS A 27 18.76 4.97 -9.49
N ASN A 28 19.78 5.38 -10.25
CA ASN A 28 21.01 4.62 -10.42
C ASN A 28 22.22 5.57 -10.44
N TYR A 29 22.84 5.77 -9.28
CA TYR A 29 24.06 6.57 -9.16
C TYR A 29 25.30 5.86 -9.65
N THR A 30 25.28 4.52 -9.67
CA THR A 30 26.48 3.74 -10.01
C THR A 30 26.77 3.74 -11.50
N ASN A 31 25.72 3.90 -12.33
CA ASN A 31 25.75 3.71 -13.79
C ASN A 31 26.37 2.35 -14.23
N LYS A 32 26.56 1.42 -13.29
CA LYS A 32 27.06 0.08 -13.59
C LYS A 32 25.97 -0.78 -14.15
N LYS A 33 26.27 -1.55 -15.20
CA LYS A 33 25.33 -2.44 -15.86
C LYS A 33 24.92 -3.62 -14.97
N ASP A 34 25.80 -4.06 -14.12
CA ASP A 34 25.72 -5.20 -13.20
C ASP A 34 25.46 -4.77 -11.73
N ALA A 35 24.98 -3.55 -11.50
CA ALA A 35 24.63 -3.10 -10.16
C ALA A 35 23.52 -3.98 -9.58
N PRO A 36 23.59 -4.38 -8.31
CA PRO A 36 22.49 -5.10 -7.66
C PRO A 36 21.20 -4.28 -7.70
N ILE A 37 20.07 -4.96 -7.88
CA ILE A 37 18.80 -4.29 -8.10
C ILE A 37 17.92 -4.39 -6.85
N ALA A 38 17.41 -3.22 -6.41
CA ALA A 38 16.38 -3.12 -5.40
C ALA A 38 15.04 -2.73 -6.05
N LEU A 39 13.99 -3.53 -5.82
CA LEU A 39 12.61 -3.26 -6.28
C LEU A 39 11.72 -2.94 -5.07
N LEU A 40 11.02 -1.80 -5.13
CA LEU A 40 10.24 -1.25 -4.03
C LEU A 40 8.75 -1.22 -4.41
N LEU A 41 7.91 -1.86 -3.58
CA LEU A 41 6.46 -1.96 -3.74
C LEU A 41 5.76 -1.15 -2.64
N HIS A 42 4.93 -0.19 -3.05
CA HIS A 42 4.18 0.68 -2.14
C HIS A 42 2.90 0.00 -1.60
N GLY A 43 2.31 0.58 -0.57
CA GLY A 43 1.02 0.19 -0.02
C GLY A 43 -0.15 1.10 -0.41
N PHE A 44 -1.21 1.08 0.39
CA PHE A 44 -2.38 1.95 0.24
C PHE A 44 -2.35 3.09 1.28
N PRO A 45 -2.67 4.33 0.92
CA PRO A 45 -2.97 4.89 -0.42
C PRO A 45 -1.75 5.53 -1.08
N GLU A 46 -0.69 4.79 -1.18
CA GLU A 46 0.62 5.25 -1.66
C GLU A 46 0.81 4.99 -3.16
N ILE A 47 1.93 5.48 -3.68
CA ILE A 47 2.42 5.29 -5.05
C ILE A 47 3.95 5.22 -5.02
N SER A 48 4.60 4.94 -6.13
CA SER A 48 6.08 4.92 -6.23
C SER A 48 6.76 6.18 -5.66
N PHE A 49 6.07 7.31 -5.67
CA PHE A 49 6.56 8.58 -5.12
C PHE A 49 6.82 8.55 -3.61
N SER A 50 6.18 7.64 -2.87
CA SER A 50 6.43 7.45 -1.43
C SER A 50 7.90 7.09 -1.18
N TRP A 51 8.52 6.37 -2.09
CA TRP A 51 9.90 5.94 -2.04
C TRP A 51 10.95 7.01 -2.44
N ARG A 52 10.52 8.22 -2.83
CA ARG A 52 11.40 9.28 -3.38
C ARG A 52 12.59 9.63 -2.51
N LYS A 53 12.51 9.49 -1.18
CA LYS A 53 13.61 9.73 -0.25
C LYS A 53 14.53 8.51 -0.09
N ILE A 54 13.98 7.30 -0.27
CA ILE A 54 14.71 6.03 -0.13
C ILE A 54 15.48 5.69 -1.39
N LEU A 55 14.91 5.95 -2.58
CA LEU A 55 15.55 5.72 -3.88
C LEU A 55 17.02 6.21 -3.94
N PRO A 56 17.32 7.49 -3.64
CA PRO A 56 18.69 7.97 -3.72
C PRO A 56 19.58 7.41 -2.59
N LEU A 57 19.03 7.08 -1.43
CA LEU A 57 19.81 6.52 -0.33
C LEU A 57 20.32 5.12 -0.66
N LEU A 58 19.46 4.23 -1.14
CA LEU A 58 19.85 2.89 -1.57
C LEU A 58 20.75 2.94 -2.80
N SER A 59 20.48 3.86 -3.72
CA SER A 59 21.31 3.99 -4.92
C SER A 59 22.74 4.45 -4.59
N LYS A 60 22.94 5.34 -3.61
CA LYS A 60 24.27 5.70 -3.08
C LYS A 60 24.99 4.52 -2.42
N LYS A 61 24.26 3.49 -1.98
CA LYS A 61 24.82 2.25 -1.45
C LYS A 61 25.18 1.23 -2.54
N GLY A 62 25.02 1.60 -3.81
CA GLY A 62 25.42 0.79 -4.94
C GLY A 62 24.31 0.05 -5.65
N PHE A 63 23.05 0.23 -5.26
CA PHE A 63 21.92 -0.39 -5.93
C PHE A 63 21.42 0.42 -7.14
N ARG A 64 20.98 -0.27 -8.18
CA ARG A 64 19.99 0.24 -9.12
C ARG A 64 18.62 0.10 -8.44
N VAL A 65 17.93 1.18 -8.14
CA VAL A 65 16.70 1.16 -7.35
C VAL A 65 15.50 1.52 -8.20
N ILE A 66 14.49 0.68 -8.18
CA ILE A 66 13.26 0.81 -8.96
C ILE A 66 12.08 0.80 -8.00
N ALA A 67 11.16 1.76 -8.13
CA ALA A 67 9.88 1.80 -7.41
C ALA A 67 8.76 1.89 -8.43
N ILE A 68 7.84 0.92 -8.44
CA ILE A 68 6.74 0.86 -9.40
C ILE A 68 5.46 1.46 -8.82
N ASP A 69 4.62 2.03 -9.67
CA ASP A 69 3.20 2.20 -9.39
C ASP A 69 2.50 0.89 -9.72
N GLN A 70 2.02 0.17 -8.72
CA GLN A 70 1.37 -1.13 -8.91
C GLN A 70 0.06 -0.98 -9.69
N ARG A 71 -0.52 -2.10 -10.20
CA ARG A 71 -1.81 -2.13 -10.88
C ARG A 71 -2.87 -1.33 -10.11
N GLY A 72 -3.59 -0.43 -10.79
CA GLY A 72 -4.63 0.41 -10.21
C GLY A 72 -4.12 1.67 -9.50
N TYR A 73 -2.81 1.90 -9.43
CA TYR A 73 -2.23 3.03 -8.73
C TYR A 73 -1.47 4.00 -9.62
N GLY A 74 -1.39 5.22 -9.15
CA GLY A 74 -0.50 6.26 -9.65
C GLY A 74 -0.68 6.57 -11.12
N LYS A 75 0.40 6.42 -11.89
CA LYS A 75 0.42 6.66 -13.33
C LYS A 75 0.38 5.37 -14.16
N THR A 76 0.35 4.20 -13.55
CA THR A 76 0.18 2.93 -14.27
C THR A 76 -1.16 2.94 -15.00
N ILE A 77 -1.14 2.60 -16.29
CA ILE A 77 -2.29 2.62 -17.20
C ILE A 77 -2.70 1.18 -17.48
N GLY A 78 -4.02 0.94 -17.57
CA GLY A 78 -4.63 -0.39 -17.72
C GLY A 78 -5.26 -0.87 -16.42
N GLY A 79 -5.93 -2.02 -16.48
CA GLY A 79 -6.73 -2.55 -15.38
C GLY A 79 -8.10 -1.91 -15.23
N SER A 80 -8.99 -2.61 -14.56
CA SER A 80 -10.36 -2.18 -14.27
C SER A 80 -10.37 -0.98 -13.34
N LYS A 81 -11.32 -0.07 -13.58
CA LYS A 81 -11.41 1.21 -12.85
C LYS A 81 -12.78 1.47 -12.23
N LYS A 82 -13.80 0.73 -12.65
CA LYS A 82 -15.16 0.90 -12.16
C LYS A 82 -15.44 -0.09 -11.03
N TYR A 83 -16.29 0.28 -10.10
CA TYR A 83 -16.68 -0.57 -8.99
C TYR A 83 -17.32 -1.90 -9.46
N GLU A 84 -18.02 -1.86 -10.57
CA GLU A 84 -18.73 -3.00 -11.16
C GLU A 84 -17.84 -3.92 -12.01
N ASP A 85 -16.60 -3.51 -12.28
CA ASP A 85 -15.65 -4.30 -13.06
C ASP A 85 -15.20 -5.56 -12.29
N ASP A 86 -14.67 -6.53 -13.02
CA ASP A 86 -14.17 -7.77 -12.44
C ASP A 86 -12.89 -7.53 -11.63
N ILE A 87 -12.98 -7.66 -10.33
CA ILE A 87 -11.84 -7.45 -9.41
C ILE A 87 -10.84 -8.61 -9.40
N ARG A 88 -11.12 -9.74 -10.10
CA ARG A 88 -10.21 -10.90 -10.12
C ARG A 88 -8.85 -10.56 -10.71
N GLU A 89 -8.75 -9.53 -11.54
CA GLU A 89 -7.46 -9.07 -12.04
C GLU A 89 -6.53 -8.51 -10.95
N TYR A 90 -7.09 -8.13 -9.78
CA TYR A 90 -6.35 -7.67 -8.59
C TYR A 90 -6.04 -8.79 -7.60
N ASN A 91 -6.31 -10.04 -7.94
CA ASN A 91 -5.91 -11.14 -7.09
C ASN A 91 -4.37 -11.23 -6.99
N LEU A 92 -3.89 -11.83 -5.91
CA LEU A 92 -2.48 -11.83 -5.57
C LEU A 92 -1.60 -12.50 -6.66
N ILE A 93 -2.12 -13.53 -7.34
CA ILE A 93 -1.41 -14.21 -8.43
C ILE A 93 -1.19 -13.26 -9.61
N ASN A 94 -2.20 -12.49 -9.98
CA ASN A 94 -2.09 -11.53 -11.07
C ASN A 94 -1.15 -10.38 -10.73
N LEU A 95 -1.15 -9.89 -9.47
CA LEU A 95 -0.20 -8.88 -9.03
C LEU A 95 1.24 -9.38 -9.05
N VAL A 96 1.47 -10.64 -8.70
CA VAL A 96 2.81 -11.28 -8.86
C VAL A 96 3.17 -11.45 -10.35
N SER A 97 2.20 -11.84 -11.19
CA SER A 97 2.40 -11.93 -12.64
C SER A 97 2.79 -10.59 -13.27
N ASP A 98 2.22 -9.49 -12.80
CA ASP A 98 2.62 -8.14 -13.24
C ASP A 98 4.08 -7.86 -12.91
N LEU A 99 4.57 -8.24 -11.71
CA LEU A 99 5.99 -8.10 -11.34
C LEU A 99 6.89 -8.92 -12.25
N VAL A 100 6.53 -10.18 -12.49
CA VAL A 100 7.32 -11.09 -13.36
C VAL A 100 7.38 -10.54 -14.79
N SER A 101 6.23 -10.06 -15.31
CA SER A 101 6.17 -9.45 -16.63
C SER A 101 6.98 -8.14 -16.69
N PHE A 102 6.92 -7.32 -15.64
CA PHE A 102 7.75 -6.13 -15.51
C PHE A 102 9.24 -6.45 -15.57
N LEU A 103 9.70 -7.45 -14.81
CA LEU A 103 11.10 -7.87 -14.82
C LEU A 103 11.54 -8.37 -16.20
N LYS A 104 10.68 -9.15 -16.87
CA LYS A 104 10.94 -9.67 -18.22
C LYS A 104 11.15 -8.51 -19.22
N GLU A 105 10.22 -7.56 -19.27
CA GLU A 105 10.29 -6.44 -20.22
C GLU A 105 11.45 -5.47 -19.90
N MET A 106 11.86 -5.39 -18.64
CA MET A 106 13.05 -4.64 -18.22
C MET A 106 14.36 -5.38 -18.45
N ASN A 107 14.32 -6.63 -18.97
CA ASN A 107 15.47 -7.53 -19.10
C ASN A 107 16.22 -7.72 -17.76
N ILE A 108 15.46 -7.88 -16.67
CA ILE A 108 15.98 -8.11 -15.32
C ILE A 108 15.81 -9.59 -14.98
N ASN A 109 16.93 -10.29 -14.79
CA ASN A 109 16.92 -11.72 -14.50
C ASN A 109 16.62 -12.07 -13.04
N ASN A 110 17.00 -11.17 -12.11
CA ASN A 110 16.72 -11.34 -10.68
C ASN A 110 16.77 -9.99 -9.96
N ILE A 111 16.17 -9.94 -8.77
CA ILE A 111 16.14 -8.82 -7.83
C ILE A 111 16.97 -9.23 -6.61
N ASP A 112 17.97 -8.42 -6.27
CA ASP A 112 18.80 -8.67 -5.10
C ASP A 112 18.08 -8.29 -3.80
N LEU A 113 17.24 -7.24 -3.84
CA LEU A 113 16.46 -6.77 -2.71
C LEU A 113 15.04 -6.41 -3.14
N LEU A 114 14.06 -7.21 -2.73
CA LEU A 114 12.64 -6.86 -2.84
C LEU A 114 12.15 -6.24 -1.53
N VAL A 115 11.55 -5.05 -1.60
CA VAL A 115 10.98 -4.36 -0.44
C VAL A 115 9.51 -4.12 -0.68
N GLY A 116 8.66 -4.55 0.24
CA GLY A 116 7.23 -4.27 0.22
C GLY A 116 6.79 -3.52 1.48
N HIS A 117 5.92 -2.54 1.31
CA HIS A 117 5.27 -1.82 2.41
C HIS A 117 3.77 -2.00 2.33
N ASP A 118 3.10 -2.26 3.48
CA ASP A 118 1.65 -2.44 3.59
C ASP A 118 1.11 -3.48 2.59
N ALA A 119 0.19 -3.14 1.70
CA ALA A 119 -0.30 -4.06 0.65
C ALA A 119 0.83 -4.57 -0.26
N GLY A 120 1.83 -3.74 -0.55
CA GLY A 120 3.02 -4.14 -1.30
C GLY A 120 3.86 -5.21 -0.59
N SER A 121 3.82 -5.26 0.75
CA SER A 121 4.47 -6.31 1.54
C SER A 121 3.85 -7.68 1.28
N ILE A 122 2.52 -7.73 1.18
CA ILE A 122 1.80 -8.98 0.87
C ILE A 122 2.14 -9.47 -0.54
N VAL A 123 2.19 -8.56 -1.52
CA VAL A 123 2.60 -8.90 -2.90
C VAL A 123 4.04 -9.39 -2.93
N ALA A 124 4.95 -8.69 -2.23
CA ALA A 124 6.37 -9.06 -2.15
C ALA A 124 6.57 -10.46 -1.52
N GLY A 125 5.87 -10.75 -0.42
CA GLY A 125 5.91 -12.06 0.21
C GLY A 125 5.41 -13.18 -0.70
N ALA A 126 4.29 -12.95 -1.40
CA ALA A 126 3.78 -13.92 -2.38
C ALA A 126 4.73 -14.10 -3.56
N ALA A 127 5.33 -13.03 -4.06
CA ALA A 127 6.28 -13.07 -5.17
C ALA A 127 7.51 -13.92 -4.82
N THR A 128 8.07 -13.73 -3.64
CA THR A 128 9.23 -14.53 -3.16
C THR A 128 8.87 -16.01 -2.96
N LEU A 129 7.67 -16.31 -2.52
CA LEU A 129 7.21 -17.69 -2.36
C LEU A 129 6.97 -18.38 -3.70
N LEU A 130 6.35 -17.68 -4.66
CA LEU A 130 5.99 -18.24 -5.97
C LEU A 130 7.16 -18.27 -6.95
N ARG A 131 8.11 -17.33 -6.83
CA ARG A 131 9.25 -17.18 -7.73
C ARG A 131 10.56 -16.95 -6.95
N PRO A 132 10.95 -17.91 -6.09
CA PRO A 132 12.20 -17.81 -5.30
C PRO A 132 13.45 -17.70 -6.17
N ASP A 133 13.36 -18.10 -7.43
CA ASP A 133 14.41 -17.95 -8.43
C ASP A 133 14.69 -16.50 -8.82
N LEU A 134 13.69 -15.61 -8.70
CA LEU A 134 13.80 -14.20 -9.10
C LEU A 134 14.19 -13.26 -7.97
N PHE A 135 13.89 -13.60 -6.72
CA PHE A 135 14.03 -12.71 -5.57
C PHE A 135 15.00 -13.28 -4.52
N LYS A 136 16.20 -12.66 -4.38
CA LYS A 136 17.25 -13.15 -3.49
C LYS A 136 17.05 -12.79 -2.02
N SER A 137 16.47 -11.62 -1.75
CA SER A 137 16.17 -11.16 -0.39
C SER A 137 14.88 -10.35 -0.33
N LEU A 138 14.23 -10.36 0.82
CA LEU A 138 12.93 -9.73 1.05
C LEU A 138 12.97 -8.89 2.33
N VAL A 139 12.45 -7.65 2.25
CA VAL A 139 12.09 -6.82 3.39
C VAL A 139 10.59 -6.56 3.36
N MET A 140 9.91 -6.92 4.43
CA MET A 140 8.48 -6.71 4.62
C MET A 140 8.26 -5.64 5.69
N MET A 141 7.46 -4.62 5.37
CA MET A 141 7.21 -3.49 6.24
C MET A 141 5.70 -3.35 6.50
N SER A 142 5.33 -3.20 7.76
CA SER A 142 3.98 -2.90 8.27
C SER A 142 2.92 -4.00 8.11
N ALA A 143 2.99 -4.85 7.11
CA ALA A 143 2.04 -5.95 6.93
C ALA A 143 2.77 -7.28 6.72
N PRO A 144 2.61 -8.27 7.62
CA PRO A 144 3.19 -9.59 7.44
C PRO A 144 2.44 -10.38 6.36
N PHE A 145 3.15 -11.21 5.63
CA PHE A 145 2.57 -12.23 4.77
C PHE A 145 2.60 -13.58 5.49
N THR A 146 1.45 -14.09 5.85
CA THR A 146 1.32 -15.34 6.61
C THR A 146 1.21 -16.59 5.73
N GLY A 147 1.39 -16.43 4.43
CA GLY A 147 1.17 -17.48 3.45
C GLY A 147 -0.30 -17.66 3.06
N PRO A 148 -0.61 -18.62 2.20
CA PRO A 148 -1.98 -18.93 1.83
C PRO A 148 -2.76 -19.47 3.03
N LEU A 149 -4.04 -19.12 3.13
CA LEU A 149 -4.92 -19.64 4.18
C LEU A 149 -5.01 -21.17 4.08
N LYS A 150 -4.80 -21.87 5.20
CA LYS A 150 -5.00 -23.31 5.27
C LYS A 150 -6.48 -23.63 5.03
N PRO A 151 -6.84 -24.58 4.15
CA PRO A 151 -8.24 -24.92 3.85
C PRO A 151 -9.05 -25.32 5.10
N GLU A 152 -8.41 -25.94 6.07
CA GLU A 152 -9.03 -26.41 7.32
C GLU A 152 -9.48 -25.29 8.25
N LEU A 153 -8.89 -24.09 8.15
CA LEU A 153 -9.28 -22.93 8.94
C LEU A 153 -10.61 -22.32 8.51
N ASN A 154 -11.18 -22.78 7.39
CA ASN A 154 -12.48 -22.29 6.91
C ASN A 154 -13.69 -22.89 7.62
N LYS A 155 -13.55 -23.96 8.43
CA LYS A 155 -14.68 -24.65 9.05
C LYS A 155 -15.26 -23.94 10.28
N ASN A 156 -14.49 -23.03 10.93
CA ASN A 156 -14.93 -22.26 12.10
C ASN A 156 -14.55 -20.78 11.97
N LYS A 157 -14.85 -20.16 10.82
CA LYS A 157 -14.61 -18.73 10.70
C LYS A 157 -15.49 -17.97 11.69
N ILE A 158 -14.85 -17.41 12.70
CA ILE A 158 -15.42 -16.32 13.49
C ILE A 158 -15.75 -15.20 12.51
N ASP A 159 -17.04 -14.88 12.38
CA ASP A 159 -17.46 -13.73 11.58
C ASP A 159 -17.17 -12.44 12.38
N ILE A 160 -15.94 -11.98 12.25
CA ILE A 160 -15.47 -10.79 12.96
C ILE A 160 -16.30 -9.55 12.62
N HIS A 161 -16.86 -9.49 11.42
CA HIS A 161 -17.68 -8.34 11.00
C HIS A 161 -19.01 -8.30 11.72
N ASN A 162 -19.65 -9.45 11.93
CA ASN A 162 -20.87 -9.52 12.74
C ASN A 162 -20.57 -9.24 14.20
N GLN A 163 -19.48 -9.78 14.76
CA GLN A 163 -19.09 -9.48 16.14
C GLN A 163 -18.80 -7.99 16.35
N LEU A 164 -18.18 -7.31 15.39
CA LEU A 164 -17.92 -5.87 15.46
C LEU A 164 -19.23 -5.04 15.44
N LYS A 165 -20.24 -5.48 14.70
CA LYS A 165 -21.56 -4.83 14.68
C LYS A 165 -22.32 -4.97 16.00
N GLU A 166 -22.06 -6.02 16.77
CA GLU A 166 -22.68 -6.28 18.08
C GLU A 166 -22.06 -5.47 19.23
N LEU A 167 -20.93 -4.78 19.00
CA LEU A 167 -20.34 -3.90 19.99
C LEU A 167 -21.22 -2.68 20.27
N ASN A 168 -21.00 -2.04 21.41
CA ASN A 168 -21.68 -0.80 21.78
C ASN A 168 -20.64 0.33 22.04
N PRO A 169 -20.52 1.33 21.15
CA PRO A 169 -21.24 1.50 19.88
C PRO A 169 -20.82 0.48 18.81
N PRO A 170 -21.70 0.19 17.83
CA PRO A 170 -21.39 -0.75 16.73
C PRO A 170 -20.17 -0.29 15.91
N ARG A 171 -19.36 -1.27 15.51
CA ARG A 171 -18.10 -1.04 14.79
C ARG A 171 -18.06 -1.78 13.46
N LYS A 172 -17.12 -1.37 12.60
CA LYS A 172 -16.75 -2.06 11.35
C LYS A 172 -15.25 -2.00 11.12
N HIS A 173 -14.69 -3.03 10.51
CA HIS A 173 -13.29 -3.02 10.09
C HIS A 173 -13.13 -2.14 8.84
N TYR A 174 -12.08 -1.31 8.76
CA TYR A 174 -11.86 -0.36 7.66
C TYR A 174 -11.80 -1.03 6.28
N GLN A 175 -11.22 -2.23 6.16
CA GLN A 175 -11.18 -2.98 4.90
C GLN A 175 -12.57 -3.37 4.40
N TRP A 176 -13.50 -3.64 5.32
CA TRP A 176 -14.89 -3.89 4.96
C TRP A 176 -15.56 -2.65 4.37
N TYR A 177 -15.31 -1.48 4.97
CA TYR A 177 -15.77 -0.22 4.40
C TYR A 177 -15.15 0.04 3.03
N TYR A 178 -13.82 -0.18 2.87
CA TYR A 178 -13.12 0.03 1.60
C TYR A 178 -13.63 -0.86 0.45
N SER A 179 -14.21 -2.02 0.75
CA SER A 179 -14.81 -2.90 -0.25
C SER A 179 -16.20 -2.44 -0.74
N THR A 180 -16.72 -1.31 -0.26
CA THR A 180 -18.03 -0.78 -0.64
C THR A 180 -17.93 0.30 -1.72
N LYS A 181 -18.96 0.41 -2.56
CA LYS A 181 -19.09 1.51 -3.53
C LYS A 181 -19.05 2.87 -2.84
N LYS A 182 -19.68 2.97 -1.66
CA LYS A 182 -19.69 4.18 -0.83
C LYS A 182 -18.29 4.69 -0.52
N ALA A 183 -17.33 3.80 -0.20
CA ALA A 183 -15.96 4.20 0.08
C ALA A 183 -15.29 4.85 -1.13
N ASN A 184 -15.53 4.31 -2.34
CA ASN A 184 -15.03 4.90 -3.56
C ASN A 184 -15.62 6.30 -3.78
N ASP A 185 -16.93 6.45 -3.62
CA ASP A 185 -17.61 7.73 -3.81
C ASP A 185 -17.14 8.77 -2.77
N ASP A 186 -17.00 8.38 -1.50
CA ASP A 186 -16.54 9.24 -0.41
C ASP A 186 -15.07 9.71 -0.61
N MET A 187 -14.19 8.83 -1.11
CA MET A 187 -12.76 9.13 -1.32
C MET A 187 -12.46 9.76 -2.68
N HIS A 188 -13.39 9.70 -3.64
CA HIS A 188 -13.29 10.38 -4.93
C HIS A 188 -13.60 11.86 -4.79
N LEU A 189 -12.65 12.61 -4.23
CA LEU A 189 -12.83 14.02 -3.91
C LEU A 189 -12.76 14.90 -5.17
N SER A 190 -13.69 15.86 -5.28
CA SER A 190 -13.95 16.64 -6.48
C SER A 190 -12.85 17.65 -6.84
N SER A 191 -11.87 17.91 -5.97
CA SER A 191 -10.76 18.81 -6.25
C SER A 191 -9.43 18.29 -5.71
N LYS A 192 -8.33 18.75 -6.31
CA LYS A 192 -6.96 18.42 -5.87
C LYS A 192 -6.69 18.92 -4.46
N GLU A 193 -7.24 20.07 -4.09
CA GLU A 193 -7.09 20.69 -2.78
C GLU A 193 -7.76 19.85 -1.70
N LYS A 194 -9.00 19.40 -1.95
CA LYS A 194 -9.73 18.50 -1.04
C LYS A 194 -9.00 17.16 -0.88
N LEU A 195 -8.53 16.58 -1.99
CA LEU A 195 -7.75 15.34 -1.95
C LEU A 195 -6.44 15.53 -1.17
N ALA A 196 -5.73 16.64 -1.39
CA ALA A 196 -4.49 16.92 -0.67
C ALA A 196 -4.73 17.12 0.83
N TYR A 197 -5.81 17.79 1.20
CA TYR A 197 -6.22 17.94 2.60
C TYR A 197 -6.56 16.59 3.24
N PHE A 198 -7.37 15.78 2.56
CA PHE A 198 -7.72 14.43 3.01
C PHE A 198 -6.50 13.56 3.23
N LEU A 199 -5.60 13.47 2.24
CA LEU A 199 -4.38 12.66 2.35
C LEU A 199 -3.46 13.16 3.47
N ARG A 200 -3.33 14.47 3.66
CA ARG A 200 -2.55 15.03 4.76
C ARG A 200 -3.12 14.60 6.11
N SER A 201 -4.43 14.72 6.30
CA SER A 201 -5.11 14.30 7.51
C SER A 201 -5.01 12.80 7.73
N TYR A 202 -5.18 12.00 6.67
CA TYR A 202 -5.08 10.55 6.70
C TYR A 202 -3.69 10.07 7.15
N PHE A 203 -2.62 10.64 6.60
CA PHE A 203 -1.26 10.28 7.01
C PHE A 203 -0.90 10.84 8.38
N HIS A 204 -1.43 11.99 8.76
CA HIS A 204 -1.16 12.57 10.07
C HIS A 204 -1.70 11.70 11.21
N VAL A 205 -2.97 11.30 11.15
CA VAL A 205 -3.57 10.43 12.19
C VAL A 205 -2.94 9.03 12.28
N LYS A 206 -2.12 8.65 11.28
CA LYS A 206 -1.37 7.39 11.26
C LYS A 206 0.12 7.57 11.51
N SER A 207 0.58 8.80 11.75
CA SER A 207 1.99 9.07 12.01
C SER A 207 2.37 8.77 13.46
N ALA A 208 3.67 8.61 13.70
CA ALA A 208 4.21 8.45 15.04
C ALA A 208 4.06 9.72 15.90
N ASP A 209 3.84 10.87 15.26
CA ASP A 209 3.61 12.15 15.95
C ASP A 209 2.18 12.29 16.51
N TRP A 210 1.29 11.33 16.18
CA TRP A 210 -0.08 11.32 16.68
C TRP A 210 -0.13 10.69 18.09
N GLU A 211 -0.54 11.46 19.09
CA GLU A 211 -0.50 11.09 20.51
C GLU A 211 -1.32 9.83 20.89
N TYR A 212 -2.25 9.39 20.01
CA TYR A 212 -3.07 8.18 20.24
C TYR A 212 -2.55 6.96 19.47
N ASN A 213 -1.34 6.99 18.94
CA ASN A 213 -0.75 5.91 18.15
C ASN A 213 0.32 5.11 18.90
N ASP A 214 0.24 5.06 20.22
CA ASP A 214 1.13 4.20 20.99
C ASP A 214 0.94 2.73 20.61
N PRO A 215 2.00 2.01 20.20
CA PRO A 215 1.88 0.62 19.79
C PRO A 215 1.59 -0.27 20.98
N PHE A 216 0.70 -1.23 20.80
CA PHE A 216 0.39 -2.27 21.78
C PHE A 216 0.08 -3.60 21.07
N GLU A 217 0.17 -4.71 21.82
CA GLU A 217 -0.12 -6.05 21.32
C GLU A 217 -1.59 -6.40 21.54
N LEU A 218 -2.22 -7.03 20.52
CA LEU A 218 -3.52 -7.64 20.67
C LEU A 218 -3.36 -9.06 21.25
N SER A 219 -4.16 -9.40 22.25
CA SER A 219 -4.13 -10.72 22.87
C SER A 219 -4.83 -11.78 22.01
N SER A 220 -5.76 -11.38 21.14
CA SER A 220 -6.54 -12.27 20.28
C SER A 220 -7.18 -11.54 19.11
N TRP A 221 -7.66 -12.30 18.13
CA TRP A 221 -8.43 -11.77 17.00
C TRP A 221 -9.94 -11.85 17.29
N THR A 222 -10.40 -11.04 18.24
CA THR A 222 -11.81 -10.92 18.62
C THR A 222 -12.28 -9.47 18.52
N ALA A 223 -13.59 -9.24 18.36
CA ALA A 223 -14.13 -7.88 18.23
C ALA A 223 -13.77 -7.00 19.43
N LYS A 224 -13.77 -7.56 20.66
CA LYS A 224 -13.41 -6.84 21.90
C LYS A 224 -11.95 -6.42 21.94
N GLU A 225 -11.03 -7.24 21.44
CA GLU A 225 -9.63 -6.85 21.31
C GLU A 225 -9.41 -5.85 20.17
N LEU A 226 -10.05 -6.08 19.04
CA LEU A 226 -9.97 -5.18 17.88
C LEU A 226 -10.53 -3.78 18.18
N GLU A 227 -11.54 -3.67 19.06
CA GLU A 227 -12.10 -2.37 19.46
C GLU A 227 -11.06 -1.43 20.09
N LYS A 228 -9.97 -1.97 20.65
CA LYS A 228 -8.86 -1.20 21.22
C LYS A 228 -7.99 -0.51 20.15
N LEU A 229 -8.05 -1.00 18.90
CA LEU A 229 -7.29 -0.40 17.80
C LEU A 229 -7.83 1.02 17.49
N PRO A 230 -6.97 1.89 16.96
CA PRO A 230 -7.39 3.23 16.54
C PRO A 230 -8.62 3.19 15.64
N GLU A 231 -9.50 4.18 15.78
CA GLU A 231 -10.77 4.25 15.05
C GLU A 231 -10.60 4.28 13.51
N TYR A 232 -9.42 4.60 12.99
CA TYR A 232 -9.16 4.49 11.55
C TYR A 232 -9.01 3.04 11.05
N TYR A 233 -8.83 2.06 11.95
CA TYR A 233 -8.88 0.63 11.64
C TYR A 233 -10.22 0.02 12.01
N ILE A 234 -10.72 0.31 13.22
CA ILE A 234 -12.00 -0.21 13.74
C ILE A 234 -12.97 0.96 13.91
N MET A 235 -13.57 1.34 12.79
CA MET A 235 -14.41 2.52 12.63
C MET A 235 -15.76 2.33 13.34
N LYS A 236 -16.39 3.43 13.78
CA LYS A 236 -17.82 3.40 14.14
C LYS A 236 -18.63 3.04 12.89
N GLN A 237 -19.79 2.45 13.09
CA GLN A 237 -20.61 1.95 11.98
C GLN A 237 -21.03 3.06 10.99
N GLU A 238 -21.32 4.25 11.49
CA GLU A 238 -21.70 5.44 10.71
C GLU A 238 -20.52 6.16 10.04
N ASP A 239 -19.30 5.98 10.54
CA ASP A 239 -18.14 6.72 10.06
C ASP A 239 -17.70 6.29 8.66
N THR A 240 -17.05 7.23 7.98
CA THR A 240 -16.28 7.02 6.76
C THR A 240 -14.82 7.40 7.03
N THR A 241 -13.90 6.97 6.18
CA THR A 241 -12.50 7.40 6.30
C THR A 241 -12.39 8.93 6.20
N VAL A 242 -13.25 9.55 5.39
CA VAL A 242 -13.26 11.01 5.21
C VAL A 242 -13.82 11.70 6.45
N SER A 243 -14.95 11.23 7.02
CA SER A 243 -15.53 11.83 8.24
C SER A 243 -14.56 11.74 9.42
N TYR A 244 -13.97 10.58 9.65
CA TYR A 244 -13.01 10.35 10.72
C TYR A 244 -11.77 11.27 10.60
N THR A 245 -11.16 11.34 9.43
CA THR A 245 -9.96 12.18 9.23
C THR A 245 -10.25 13.66 9.34
N HIS A 246 -11.43 14.15 8.90
CA HIS A 246 -11.82 15.55 9.05
C HIS A 246 -12.07 15.93 10.51
N LEU A 247 -12.78 15.12 11.26
CA LEU A 247 -13.06 15.38 12.68
C LEU A 247 -11.76 15.51 13.47
N ARG A 248 -10.83 14.59 13.28
CA ARG A 248 -9.55 14.56 14.03
C ARG A 248 -8.56 15.63 13.58
N ALA A 249 -8.53 15.98 12.29
CA ALA A 249 -7.67 17.06 11.81
C ALA A 249 -8.05 18.44 12.39
N HIS A 250 -9.33 18.65 12.73
CA HIS A 250 -9.79 19.87 13.41
C HIS A 250 -9.36 19.93 14.88
N GLU A 251 -9.21 18.80 15.56
CA GLU A 251 -8.71 18.75 16.93
C GLU A 251 -7.24 19.20 17.01
N THR A 252 -6.44 18.93 15.97
CA THR A 252 -5.02 19.31 15.90
C THR A 252 -4.77 20.70 15.28
N GLY A 253 -5.77 21.30 14.65
CA GLY A 253 -5.66 22.63 14.01
C GLY A 253 -5.33 23.78 14.97
N ARG A 254 -5.24 23.54 16.28
CA ARG A 254 -4.76 24.51 17.29
C ARG A 254 -3.25 24.48 17.52
N ASN A 255 -2.54 23.45 17.09
CA ASN A 255 -1.09 23.31 17.30
C ASN A 255 -0.35 23.07 15.98
N GLY A 256 -0.22 24.11 15.18
CA GLY A 256 0.94 24.41 14.35
C GLY A 256 1.44 23.39 13.34
N VAL A 257 1.37 23.82 12.09
CA VAL A 257 2.42 23.64 11.07
C VAL A 257 3.16 22.31 11.08
N CYS A 258 2.68 21.34 10.26
CA CYS A 258 3.54 20.28 9.75
C CYS A 258 4.70 20.93 8.96
N ARG A 259 5.90 20.94 9.52
CA ARG A 259 7.16 21.27 8.85
C ARG A 259 7.62 20.17 7.93
#